data_a1b371103ccb6fddfe7ae77b7639cea6
#
_entry.id   a1b371103ccb6fddfe7ae77b7639cea6
#
_cell.length_a   1.000
_cell.length_b   1.000
_cell.length_c   1.000
_cell.angle_alpha   90.00
_cell.angle_beta   90.00
_cell.angle_gamma   90.00
#
_symmetry.space_group_name_H-M   'P 1'
#
loop_
_entity.id
_entity.type
_entity.pdbx_description
1 polymer ?
#
loop_
_entity_poly.entity_id
_entity_poly.type
_entity_poly.pdbx_seq_one_letter_code
_entity_poly.pdbx_strand_id
1 'polypeptide(L)'
;MVNMKKISIIALTILTLGVTSCDMDKMPYDAVPTEEALTTIVGFEEARAGIYSVYLGLTGGSYVLAPEVQADAFNAVADFSNKYGELHRWTFESTNSTVETIWSNYYAAIGRVNFFIDGVGKIDENPEIELTETQRQQINVYEGEAYFTRAYCYFYLATLFCRDYDVATAAVLRDCRFR
;
A
#
# COMPACT_ATOMS: atom_id res chain seq x y z
N MET A 1 -56.57 29.75 17.75
CA MET A 1 -55.19 30.29 17.94
C MET A 1 -54.31 29.20 18.53
N VAL A 2 -53.42 28.66 17.78
CA VAL A 2 -52.45 27.65 18.26
C VAL A 2 -51.43 28.38 19.13
N ASN A 3 -51.24 27.90 20.36
CA ASN A 3 -50.43 28.56 21.37
C ASN A 3 -48.92 28.48 20.95
N MET A 4 -48.33 29.55 20.53
CA MET A 4 -46.94 29.64 20.02
C MET A 4 -45.91 28.99 21.00
N LYS A 5 -46.17 29.09 22.31
CA LYS A 5 -45.33 28.43 23.33
C LYS A 5 -45.33 26.89 23.22
N LYS A 6 -46.47 26.28 22.85
CA LYS A 6 -46.55 24.82 22.63
C LYS A 6 -45.84 24.35 21.39
N ILE A 7 -45.88 25.19 20.30
CA ILE A 7 -45.15 24.91 19.06
C ILE A 7 -43.63 25.00 19.30
N SER A 8 -43.17 25.99 20.07
CA SER A 8 -41.77 26.16 20.42
C SER A 8 -41.24 24.97 21.25
N ILE A 9 -42.04 24.45 22.18
CA ILE A 9 -41.65 23.28 23.02
C ILE A 9 -41.56 22.01 22.15
N ILE A 10 -42.53 21.80 21.24
CA ILE A 10 -42.50 20.64 20.32
C ILE A 10 -41.34 20.73 19.35
N ALA A 11 -41.02 21.89 18.81
CA ALA A 11 -39.88 22.11 17.93
C ALA A 11 -38.55 21.84 18.66
N LEU A 12 -38.42 22.26 19.91
CA LEU A 12 -37.22 22.02 20.73
C LEU A 12 -37.06 20.53 21.08
N THR A 13 -38.18 19.81 21.34
CA THR A 13 -38.14 18.38 21.62
C THR A 13 -37.76 17.53 20.39
N ILE A 14 -38.20 17.94 19.21
CA ILE A 14 -37.83 17.29 17.94
C ILE A 14 -36.34 17.54 17.62
N LEU A 15 -35.82 18.72 17.91
CA LEU A 15 -34.41 19.06 17.70
C LEU A 15 -33.45 18.26 18.63
N THR A 16 -33.90 17.91 19.86
CA THR A 16 -33.09 17.12 20.80
C THR A 16 -33.12 15.61 20.51
N LEU A 17 -34.13 15.10 19.80
CA LEU A 17 -34.21 13.70 19.38
C LEU A 17 -33.40 13.38 18.12
N GLY A 18 -32.94 14.40 17.37
CA GLY A 18 -32.19 14.25 16.13
C GLY A 18 -30.69 14.03 16.30
N VAL A 19 -30.13 14.10 17.53
CA VAL A 19 -28.69 13.94 17.80
C VAL A 19 -28.29 12.55 18.34
N THR A 20 -29.13 11.54 18.18
CA THR A 20 -28.64 10.17 18.30
C THR A 20 -27.83 9.85 17.05
N SER A 21 -26.57 10.30 17.04
CA SER A 21 -25.59 9.91 16.05
C SER A 21 -25.48 8.38 16.09
N CYS A 22 -25.76 7.74 14.96
CA CYS A 22 -25.38 6.35 14.80
C CYS A 22 -23.88 6.28 15.03
N ASP A 23 -23.44 5.36 15.87
CA ASP A 23 -22.03 5.01 16.00
C ASP A 23 -21.56 4.46 14.65
N MET A 24 -20.89 5.34 13.89
CA MET A 24 -20.37 5.01 12.55
C MET A 24 -18.99 4.34 12.61
N ASP A 25 -18.39 4.24 13.81
CA ASP A 25 -17.11 3.59 14.04
C ASP A 25 -17.24 2.07 14.30
N LYS A 26 -18.33 1.46 13.84
CA LYS A 26 -18.51 0.02 13.95
C LYS A 26 -17.52 -0.68 13.02
N MET A 27 -16.46 -1.24 13.60
CA MET A 27 -15.54 -2.11 12.88
C MET A 27 -16.29 -3.30 12.28
N PRO A 28 -15.96 -3.75 11.05
CA PRO A 28 -16.46 -5.00 10.51
C PRO A 28 -16.18 -6.14 11.48
N TYR A 29 -17.12 -7.10 11.59
CA TYR A 29 -17.04 -8.21 12.53
C TYR A 29 -15.77 -9.08 12.37
N ASP A 30 -15.18 -9.08 11.17
CA ASP A 30 -14.01 -9.86 10.74
C ASP A 30 -12.74 -9.02 10.58
N ALA A 31 -12.75 -7.75 10.99
CA ALA A 31 -11.60 -6.87 10.91
C ALA A 31 -10.94 -6.69 12.29
N VAL A 32 -9.63 -6.92 12.35
CA VAL A 32 -8.81 -6.58 13.50
C VAL A 32 -8.45 -5.10 13.43
N PRO A 33 -8.64 -4.31 14.51
CA PRO A 33 -8.17 -2.94 14.57
C PRO A 33 -6.67 -2.84 14.24
N THR A 34 -6.30 -1.81 13.52
CA THR A 34 -4.90 -1.61 13.09
C THR A 34 -3.93 -1.54 14.29
N GLU A 35 -4.39 -0.98 15.41
CA GLU A 35 -3.63 -0.87 16.65
C GLU A 35 -3.40 -2.25 17.32
N GLU A 36 -4.27 -3.22 17.07
CA GLU A 36 -4.21 -4.55 17.67
C GLU A 36 -3.56 -5.58 16.73
N ALA A 37 -3.42 -5.27 15.44
CA ALA A 37 -2.99 -6.22 14.43
C ALA A 37 -1.56 -6.77 14.66
N LEU A 38 -0.65 -5.98 15.24
CA LEU A 38 0.74 -6.34 15.48
C LEU A 38 1.09 -6.36 16.98
N THR A 39 0.26 -7.03 17.78
CA THR A 39 0.47 -7.19 19.23
C THR A 39 0.83 -8.62 19.62
N THR A 40 0.70 -9.58 18.71
CA THR A 40 0.98 -11.00 18.94
C THR A 40 1.88 -11.58 17.85
N ILE A 41 2.59 -12.69 18.17
CA ILE A 41 3.40 -13.38 17.15
C ILE A 41 2.56 -13.81 15.94
N VAL A 42 1.30 -14.22 16.16
CA VAL A 42 0.38 -14.61 15.08
C VAL A 42 0.09 -13.42 14.17
N GLY A 43 -0.17 -12.23 14.73
CA GLY A 43 -0.37 -11.02 13.95
C GLY A 43 0.85 -10.64 13.08
N PHE A 44 2.06 -10.81 13.62
CA PHE A 44 3.30 -10.62 12.84
C PHE A 44 3.46 -11.68 11.74
N GLU A 45 3.10 -12.94 11.97
CA GLU A 45 3.13 -14.00 10.96
C GLU A 45 2.14 -13.75 9.84
N GLU A 46 0.92 -13.32 10.15
CA GLU A 46 -0.10 -12.96 9.16
C GLU A 46 0.30 -11.74 8.33
N ALA A 47 0.84 -10.71 8.97
CA ALA A 47 1.34 -9.53 8.27
C ALA A 47 2.54 -9.87 7.36
N ARG A 48 3.45 -10.73 7.81
CA ARG A 48 4.53 -11.29 6.99
C ARG A 48 3.98 -12.04 5.78
N ALA A 49 2.99 -12.92 5.97
CA ALA A 49 2.36 -13.64 4.86
C ALA A 49 1.72 -12.66 3.85
N GLY A 50 1.13 -11.56 4.33
CA GLY A 50 0.63 -10.47 3.52
C GLY A 50 1.73 -9.79 2.68
N ILE A 51 2.92 -9.56 3.25
CA ILE A 51 4.09 -9.01 2.54
C ILE A 51 4.54 -9.98 1.43
N TYR A 52 4.65 -11.28 1.73
CA TYR A 52 5.01 -12.29 0.74
C TYR A 52 4.01 -12.41 -0.40
N SER A 53 2.72 -12.33 -0.10
CA SER A 53 1.66 -12.33 -1.12
C SER A 53 1.82 -11.16 -2.10
N VAL A 54 2.13 -9.98 -1.58
CA VAL A 54 2.38 -8.79 -2.41
C VAL A 54 3.67 -8.94 -3.22
N TYR A 55 4.77 -9.36 -2.57
CA TYR A 55 6.04 -9.60 -3.24
C TYR A 55 5.89 -10.59 -4.40
N LEU A 56 5.22 -11.72 -4.19
CA LEU A 56 4.93 -12.70 -5.23
C LEU A 56 4.14 -12.08 -6.40
N GLY A 57 3.16 -11.23 -6.10
CA GLY A 57 2.41 -10.50 -7.12
C GLY A 57 3.28 -9.59 -7.99
N LEU A 58 4.32 -8.97 -7.39
CA LEU A 58 5.23 -8.06 -8.09
C LEU A 58 6.34 -8.78 -8.90
N THR A 59 6.51 -10.09 -8.74
CA THR A 59 7.52 -10.87 -9.46
C THR A 59 7.01 -11.50 -10.76
N GLY A 60 5.81 -11.17 -11.20
CA GLY A 60 5.20 -11.76 -12.41
C GLY A 60 4.28 -10.80 -13.16
N GLY A 61 3.63 -11.30 -14.20
CA GLY A 61 2.63 -10.54 -14.97
C GLY A 61 3.18 -9.24 -15.57
N SER A 62 2.44 -8.16 -15.41
CA SER A 62 2.79 -6.85 -15.99
C SER A 62 4.10 -6.27 -15.44
N TYR A 63 4.51 -6.62 -14.23
CA TYR A 63 5.75 -6.11 -13.61
C TYR A 63 7.01 -6.62 -14.29
N VAL A 64 6.94 -7.79 -14.90
CA VAL A 64 8.01 -8.38 -15.71
C VAL A 64 7.78 -8.11 -17.19
N LEU A 65 6.57 -8.37 -17.69
CA LEU A 65 6.30 -8.31 -19.13
C LEU A 65 6.35 -6.89 -19.71
N ALA A 66 5.92 -5.87 -18.96
CA ALA A 66 5.92 -4.50 -19.48
C ALA A 66 7.35 -3.99 -19.76
N PRO A 67 8.33 -4.07 -18.83
CA PRO A 67 9.71 -3.68 -19.12
C PRO A 67 10.37 -4.57 -20.17
N GLU A 68 10.11 -5.87 -20.20
CA GLU A 68 10.69 -6.79 -21.19
C GLU A 68 10.19 -6.50 -22.62
N VAL A 69 8.93 -6.09 -22.76
CA VAL A 69 8.36 -5.64 -24.04
C VAL A 69 8.98 -4.31 -24.49
N GLN A 70 9.24 -3.40 -23.55
CA GLN A 70 9.93 -2.14 -23.85
C GLN A 70 11.40 -2.34 -24.23
N ALA A 71 12.04 -3.39 -23.72
CA ALA A 71 13.41 -3.77 -24.03
C ALA A 71 13.56 -4.63 -25.31
N ASP A 72 12.48 -4.81 -26.11
CA ASP A 72 12.44 -5.69 -27.29
C ASP A 72 12.72 -7.17 -27.02
N ALA A 73 12.67 -7.60 -25.74
CA ALA A 73 12.81 -9.02 -25.39
C ALA A 73 11.57 -9.84 -25.81
N PHE A 74 10.41 -9.19 -25.83
CA PHE A 74 9.13 -9.74 -26.30
C PHE A 74 8.45 -8.78 -27.27
N ASN A 75 7.74 -9.34 -28.24
CA ASN A 75 6.99 -8.57 -29.23
C ASN A 75 5.49 -8.53 -28.86
N ALA A 76 4.88 -7.35 -28.93
CA ALA A 76 3.45 -7.18 -28.78
C ALA A 76 2.72 -7.52 -30.07
N VAL A 77 1.81 -8.51 -30.04
CA VAL A 77 1.06 -8.97 -31.20
C VAL A 77 -0.26 -8.22 -31.33
N ALA A 78 -0.46 -7.55 -32.46
CA ALA A 78 -1.62 -6.69 -32.71
C ALA A 78 -2.98 -7.44 -32.67
N ASP A 79 -3.01 -8.71 -33.09
CA ASP A 79 -4.24 -9.50 -33.23
C ASP A 79 -4.82 -10.05 -31.91
N PHE A 80 -4.05 -9.97 -30.81
CA PHE A 80 -4.45 -10.44 -29.49
C PHE A 80 -4.68 -9.27 -28.52
N SER A 81 -5.67 -8.42 -28.80
CA SER A 81 -5.98 -7.20 -28.05
C SER A 81 -4.83 -6.19 -27.91
N ASN A 82 -3.73 -6.38 -28.63
CA ASN A 82 -2.55 -5.50 -28.65
C ASN A 82 -2.02 -5.16 -27.23
N LYS A 83 -2.10 -6.14 -26.31
CA LYS A 83 -1.63 -5.96 -24.94
C LYS A 83 -0.16 -5.50 -24.92
N TYR A 84 0.12 -4.42 -24.20
CA TYR A 84 1.43 -3.75 -24.15
C TYR A 84 1.91 -3.16 -25.49
N GLY A 85 1.08 -3.09 -26.52
CA GLY A 85 1.51 -2.55 -27.82
C GLY A 85 1.98 -1.11 -27.80
N GLU A 86 1.38 -0.27 -26.97
CA GLU A 86 1.81 1.13 -26.75
C GLU A 86 3.19 1.16 -26.06
N LEU A 87 3.42 0.29 -25.06
CA LEU A 87 4.70 0.17 -24.38
C LEU A 87 5.80 -0.31 -25.33
N HIS A 88 5.51 -1.33 -26.15
CA HIS A 88 6.43 -1.86 -27.15
C HIS A 88 6.86 -0.80 -28.17
N ARG A 89 5.92 0.04 -28.63
CA ARG A 89 6.18 1.10 -29.60
C ARG A 89 6.66 2.41 -29.00
N TRP A 90 6.77 2.48 -27.67
CA TRP A 90 7.13 3.71 -26.94
C TRP A 90 6.17 4.88 -27.23
N THR A 91 4.88 4.58 -27.51
CA THR A 91 3.84 5.57 -27.81
C THR A 91 2.87 5.79 -26.65
N PHE A 92 3.20 5.25 -25.48
CA PHE A 92 2.36 5.37 -24.27
C PHE A 92 2.48 6.76 -23.63
N GLU A 93 1.42 7.17 -22.98
CA GLU A 93 1.36 8.42 -22.20
C GLU A 93 1.35 8.10 -20.69
N SER A 94 1.53 9.14 -19.86
CA SER A 94 1.51 9.04 -18.40
C SER A 94 0.18 8.50 -17.83
N THR A 95 -0.90 8.55 -18.61
CA THR A 95 -2.23 8.00 -18.30
C THR A 95 -2.39 6.52 -18.66
N ASN A 96 -1.34 5.86 -19.16
CA ASN A 96 -1.41 4.44 -19.48
C ASN A 96 -1.66 3.59 -18.24
N SER A 97 -2.77 2.84 -18.22
CA SER A 97 -3.24 2.09 -17.07
C SER A 97 -2.25 1.03 -16.57
N THR A 98 -1.44 0.45 -17.45
CA THR A 98 -0.39 -0.51 -17.05
C THR A 98 0.71 0.19 -16.25
N VAL A 99 1.15 1.36 -16.72
CA VAL A 99 2.18 2.17 -16.05
C VAL A 99 1.69 2.63 -14.69
N GLU A 100 0.47 3.18 -14.62
CA GLU A 100 -0.18 3.61 -13.38
C GLU A 100 -0.33 2.45 -12.38
N THR A 101 -0.76 1.28 -12.84
CA THR A 101 -0.93 0.09 -12.01
C THR A 101 0.40 -0.39 -11.43
N ILE A 102 1.47 -0.42 -12.23
CA ILE A 102 2.81 -0.81 -11.77
C ILE A 102 3.29 0.16 -10.68
N TRP A 103 3.19 1.46 -10.93
CA TRP A 103 3.57 2.49 -9.97
C TRP A 103 2.81 2.37 -8.65
N SER A 104 1.47 2.39 -8.71
CA SER A 104 0.60 2.38 -7.53
C SER A 104 0.79 1.12 -6.68
N ASN A 105 0.96 -0.05 -7.30
CA ASN A 105 1.13 -1.29 -6.57
C ASN A 105 2.50 -1.42 -5.89
N TYR A 106 3.58 -0.88 -6.47
CA TYR A 106 4.86 -0.81 -5.76
C TYR A 106 4.74 0.07 -4.51
N TYR A 107 4.06 1.22 -4.60
CA TYR A 107 3.85 2.07 -3.42
C TYR A 107 2.88 1.46 -2.41
N ALA A 108 1.85 0.74 -2.85
CA ALA A 108 0.97 -0.01 -1.96
C ALA A 108 1.74 -1.12 -1.20
N ALA A 109 2.67 -1.79 -1.88
CA ALA A 109 3.55 -2.77 -1.24
C ALA A 109 4.46 -2.11 -0.19
N ILE A 110 5.08 -0.97 -0.53
CA ILE A 110 5.90 -0.19 0.41
C ILE A 110 5.08 0.23 1.63
N GLY A 111 3.82 0.64 1.44
CA GLY A 111 2.92 1.01 2.54
C GLY A 111 2.69 -0.15 3.51
N ARG A 112 2.44 -1.37 3.00
CA ARG A 112 2.28 -2.57 3.84
C ARG A 112 3.56 -2.93 4.59
N VAL A 113 4.70 -2.84 3.92
CA VAL A 113 6.01 -3.10 4.54
C VAL A 113 6.31 -2.07 5.62
N ASN A 114 6.04 -0.80 5.38
CA ASN A 114 6.25 0.26 6.37
C ASN A 114 5.36 0.05 7.60
N PHE A 115 4.09 -0.36 7.43
CA PHE A 115 3.22 -0.73 8.53
C PHE A 115 3.82 -1.85 9.40
N PHE A 116 4.38 -2.89 8.77
CA PHE A 116 5.04 -3.98 9.51
C PHE A 116 6.26 -3.49 10.29
N ILE A 117 7.15 -2.74 9.65
CA ILE A 117 8.38 -2.19 10.27
C ILE A 117 8.03 -1.26 11.43
N ASP A 118 7.01 -0.40 11.26
CA ASP A 118 6.51 0.47 12.31
C ASP A 118 5.97 -0.32 13.51
N GLY A 119 5.26 -1.42 13.24
CA GLY A 119 4.79 -2.36 14.27
C GLY A 119 5.94 -3.01 15.06
N VAL A 120 6.99 -3.45 14.36
CA VAL A 120 8.19 -4.01 15.02
C VAL A 120 8.85 -2.94 15.91
N GLY A 121 8.96 -1.69 15.45
CA GLY A 121 9.51 -0.59 16.24
C GLY A 121 8.73 -0.28 17.52
N LYS A 122 7.45 -0.63 17.57
CA LYS A 122 6.57 -0.40 18.72
C LYS A 122 6.53 -1.54 19.75
N ILE A 123 7.19 -2.66 19.48
CA ILE A 123 7.15 -3.84 20.39
C ILE A 123 7.61 -3.46 21.80
N ASP A 124 8.71 -2.71 21.92
CA ASP A 124 9.27 -2.35 23.21
C ASP A 124 8.51 -1.20 23.93
N GLU A 125 7.69 -0.48 23.18
CA GLU A 125 6.89 0.64 23.67
C GLU A 125 5.49 0.20 24.14
N ASN A 126 5.02 -0.97 23.72
CA ASN A 126 3.69 -1.46 24.06
C ASN A 126 3.75 -2.56 25.12
N PRO A 127 3.31 -2.28 26.36
CA PRO A 127 3.34 -3.24 27.47
C PRO A 127 2.37 -4.43 27.30
N GLU A 128 1.44 -4.35 26.35
CA GLU A 128 0.50 -5.45 26.04
C GLU A 128 1.12 -6.53 25.15
N ILE A 129 2.29 -6.26 24.55
CA ILE A 129 3.01 -7.19 23.70
C ILE A 129 3.92 -8.08 24.54
N GLU A 130 3.43 -9.25 24.92
CA GLU A 130 4.22 -10.27 25.62
C GLU A 130 4.81 -11.26 24.60
N LEU A 131 6.10 -11.10 24.30
CA LEU A 131 6.87 -11.99 23.40
C LEU A 131 7.99 -12.67 24.14
N THR A 132 8.17 -13.98 23.90
CA THR A 132 9.36 -14.70 24.31
C THR A 132 10.57 -14.26 23.50
N GLU A 133 11.79 -14.50 24.02
CA GLU A 133 13.03 -14.18 23.30
C GLU A 133 13.10 -14.87 21.93
N THR A 134 12.63 -16.11 21.82
CA THR A 134 12.57 -16.85 20.55
C THR A 134 11.63 -16.18 19.55
N GLN A 135 10.46 -15.72 19.99
CA GLN A 135 9.50 -15.01 19.13
C GLN A 135 10.05 -13.67 18.67
N ARG A 136 10.76 -12.95 19.57
CA ARG A 136 11.42 -11.68 19.22
C ARG A 136 12.51 -11.89 18.15
N GLN A 137 13.33 -12.93 18.28
CA GLN A 137 14.32 -13.29 17.27
C GLN A 137 13.66 -13.65 15.92
N GLN A 138 12.52 -14.32 15.95
CA GLN A 138 11.74 -14.64 14.75
C GLN A 138 11.20 -13.39 14.07
N ILE A 139 10.67 -12.44 14.84
CA ILE A 139 10.19 -11.14 14.30
C ILE A 139 11.35 -10.35 13.68
N ASN A 140 12.54 -10.35 14.25
CA ASN A 140 13.72 -9.70 13.68
C ASN A 140 14.09 -10.29 12.29
N VAL A 141 13.91 -11.61 12.10
CA VAL A 141 14.06 -12.22 10.76
C VAL A 141 12.99 -11.69 9.80
N TYR A 142 11.74 -11.62 10.23
CA TYR A 142 10.64 -11.09 9.42
C TYR A 142 10.83 -9.62 9.06
N GLU A 143 11.40 -8.84 9.97
CA GLU A 143 11.76 -7.46 9.70
C GLU A 143 12.83 -7.37 8.59
N GLY A 144 13.82 -8.23 8.61
CA GLY A 144 14.81 -8.32 7.54
C GLY A 144 14.18 -8.63 6.17
N GLU A 145 13.21 -9.55 6.12
CA GLU A 145 12.44 -9.87 4.91
C GLU A 145 11.58 -8.66 4.44
N ALA A 146 11.03 -7.92 5.38
CA ALA A 146 10.29 -6.68 5.10
C ALA A 146 11.21 -5.60 4.50
N TYR A 147 12.39 -5.38 5.07
CA TYR A 147 13.39 -4.47 4.51
C TYR A 147 13.83 -4.89 3.10
N PHE A 148 14.03 -6.18 2.87
CA PHE A 148 14.33 -6.70 1.54
C PHE A 148 13.22 -6.36 0.54
N THR A 149 11.96 -6.62 0.88
CA THR A 149 10.82 -6.33 0.02
C THR A 149 10.72 -4.84 -0.30
N ARG A 150 10.95 -3.96 0.69
CA ARG A 150 10.98 -2.50 0.49
C ARG A 150 12.10 -2.07 -0.45
N ALA A 151 13.30 -2.62 -0.26
CA ALA A 151 14.43 -2.35 -1.14
C ALA A 151 14.16 -2.81 -2.58
N TYR A 152 13.55 -3.99 -2.76
CA TYR A 152 13.10 -4.51 -4.04
C TYR A 152 12.14 -3.54 -4.74
N CYS A 153 11.11 -3.07 -4.02
CA CYS A 153 10.15 -2.12 -4.59
C CYS A 153 10.83 -0.81 -5.03
N TYR A 154 11.68 -0.23 -4.19
CA TYR A 154 12.40 1.00 -4.55
C TYR A 154 13.38 0.80 -5.70
N PHE A 155 14.04 -0.35 -5.77
CA PHE A 155 14.93 -0.68 -6.88
C PHE A 155 14.17 -0.67 -8.21
N TYR A 156 13.02 -1.33 -8.28
CA TYR A 156 12.22 -1.37 -9.51
C TYR A 156 11.57 -0.03 -9.83
N LEU A 157 11.09 0.71 -8.82
CA LEU A 157 10.61 2.07 -9.02
C LEU A 157 11.71 2.97 -9.61
N ALA A 158 12.91 2.89 -9.08
CA ALA A 158 14.04 3.66 -9.61
C ALA A 158 14.41 3.23 -11.05
N THR A 159 14.45 1.92 -11.30
CA THR A 159 14.81 1.38 -12.63
C THR A 159 13.78 1.74 -13.69
N LEU A 160 12.48 1.69 -13.36
CA LEU A 160 11.41 1.88 -14.33
C LEU A 160 11.00 3.35 -14.53
N PHE A 161 11.15 4.18 -13.49
CA PHE A 161 10.56 5.52 -13.48
C PHE A 161 11.56 6.66 -13.26
N CYS A 162 12.81 6.36 -12.89
CA CYS A 162 13.83 7.39 -12.74
C CYS A 162 14.74 7.43 -13.96
N ARG A 163 15.48 8.53 -14.11
CA ARG A 163 16.54 8.64 -15.10
C ARG A 163 17.72 7.77 -14.71
N ASP A 164 18.49 7.35 -15.69
CA ASP A 164 19.76 6.68 -15.48
C ASP A 164 20.68 7.47 -14.55
N TYR A 165 21.38 6.76 -13.68
CA TYR A 165 22.36 7.39 -12.80
C TYR A 165 23.54 7.91 -13.59
N ASP A 166 23.73 9.22 -13.55
CA ASP A 166 24.91 9.89 -14.10
C ASP A 166 25.66 10.58 -12.96
N VAL A 167 26.92 10.21 -12.76
CA VAL A 167 27.79 10.77 -11.72
C VAL A 167 27.89 12.30 -11.82
N ALA A 168 27.90 12.84 -13.03
CA ALA A 168 28.00 14.29 -13.27
C ALA A 168 26.72 15.05 -12.83
N THR A 169 25.58 14.39 -12.86
CA THR A 169 24.28 14.99 -12.52
C THR A 169 23.69 14.46 -11.21
N ALA A 170 24.36 13.55 -10.52
CA ALA A 170 23.89 12.90 -9.30
C ALA A 170 23.44 13.87 -8.18
N ALA A 171 24.05 15.05 -8.09
CA ALA A 171 23.67 16.09 -7.16
C ALA A 171 22.31 16.74 -7.48
N VAL A 172 21.81 16.61 -8.71
CA VAL A 172 20.57 17.20 -9.22
C VAL A 172 19.41 16.20 -9.24
N LEU A 173 19.70 14.88 -9.16
CA LEU A 173 18.71 13.80 -9.29
C LEU A 173 17.95 13.53 -7.98
N ARG A 174 17.40 14.56 -7.35
CA ARG A 174 16.40 14.38 -6.27
C ARG A 174 14.99 14.10 -6.78
N ASP A 175 14.78 14.05 -8.10
CA ASP A 175 13.47 13.98 -8.72
C ASP A 175 13.34 12.75 -9.63
N CYS A 176 12.69 11.69 -9.13
CA CYS A 176 12.06 10.70 -9.98
C CYS A 176 10.80 11.33 -10.58
N ARG A 177 10.91 12.02 -11.70
CA ARG A 177 9.77 12.57 -12.44
C ARG A 177 9.45 11.66 -13.60
N PHE A 178 8.17 11.32 -13.75
CA PHE A 178 7.68 10.77 -15.01
C PHE A 178 8.12 11.68 -16.18
N ARG A 179 8.64 11.05 -17.19
CA ARG A 179 8.77 11.66 -18.51
C ARG A 179 7.56 11.32 -19.33
#